data_bf2996288bbdf479aeb7bcbc826d76e8
#
_entry.id   bf2996288bbdf479aeb7bcbc826d76e8
#
_cell.length_a   1.000
_cell.length_b   1.000
_cell.length_c   1.000
_cell.angle_alpha   90.00
_cell.angle_beta   90.00
_cell.angle_gamma   90.00
#
_symmetry.space_group_name_H-M   'P 1'
#
loop_
_entity.id
_entity.type
_entity.pdbx_description
1 polymer ?
#
loop_
_entity_poly.entity_id
_entity_poly.type
_entity_poly.pdbx_seq_one_letter_code
_entity_poly.pdbx_strand_id
1 'polypeptide(L)'
;MKVCPAAPPPGSSCSMAVTCVVAATLLALPLPGRAEPLGGDPASGRSIATRLCSSCHRVLPMTLSDKDDPASFQSIADLPSTTGTSLNVFLHSNHNNMPDLMLSGTESRDEIAYILSLKRK
;
A
#
# COMPACT_ATOMS: atom_id res chain seq x y z
N MET A 1 64.96 44.77 33.44
CA MET A 1 63.53 44.98 33.58
C MET A 1 62.85 44.13 32.54
N LYS A 2 62.25 43.00 32.97
CA LYS A 2 61.53 42.10 32.07
C LYS A 2 60.02 42.40 32.16
N VAL A 3 59.45 42.81 31.05
CA VAL A 3 58.02 43.06 30.93
C VAL A 3 57.38 41.77 30.44
N CYS A 4 56.49 41.19 31.24
CA CYS A 4 55.65 40.06 30.84
C CYS A 4 54.53 40.49 29.90
N PRO A 5 54.24 39.82 28.81
CA PRO A 5 53.02 40.09 28.02
C PRO A 5 51.80 39.49 28.70
N ALA A 6 50.72 40.22 28.68
CA ALA A 6 49.42 39.89 29.25
C ALA A 6 48.73 38.72 28.53
N ALA A 7 48.07 37.86 29.29
CA ALA A 7 47.27 36.75 28.78
C ALA A 7 45.99 37.26 28.07
N PRO A 8 45.55 36.59 26.98
CA PRO A 8 44.27 36.88 26.33
C PRO A 8 43.08 36.42 27.16
N PRO A 9 41.91 37.10 27.04
CA PRO A 9 40.71 36.76 27.80
C PRO A 9 40.06 35.44 27.32
N PRO A 10 39.45 34.67 28.21
CA PRO A 10 38.68 33.50 27.82
C PRO A 10 37.28 33.94 27.35
N GLY A 11 36.90 33.61 26.17
CA GLY A 11 35.53 33.82 25.74
C GLY A 11 35.33 33.76 24.22
N SER A 12 34.57 32.80 23.79
CA SER A 12 33.98 32.68 22.45
C SER A 12 34.53 31.58 21.55
N SER A 13 34.44 30.34 21.96
CA SER A 13 34.58 29.23 20.97
C SER A 13 33.66 28.05 21.23
N CYS A 14 32.73 28.10 22.17
CA CYS A 14 31.84 26.97 22.46
C CYS A 14 30.42 27.07 21.91
N SER A 15 30.00 28.26 21.42
CA SER A 15 28.62 28.46 21.01
C SER A 15 28.33 28.05 19.56
N MET A 16 29.33 28.01 18.66
CA MET A 16 29.14 27.66 17.23
C MET A 16 29.13 26.16 16.99
N ALA A 17 29.83 25.36 17.78
CA ALA A 17 29.88 23.90 17.58
C ALA A 17 28.58 23.19 17.98
N VAL A 18 27.86 23.69 18.99
CA VAL A 18 26.60 23.09 19.45
C VAL A 18 25.46 23.36 18.46
N THR A 19 25.45 24.53 17.83
CA THR A 19 24.41 24.90 16.85
C THR A 19 24.51 24.09 15.55
N CYS A 20 25.70 23.74 15.10
CA CYS A 20 25.91 22.90 13.92
C CYS A 20 25.51 21.43 14.14
N VAL A 21 25.69 20.90 15.36
CA VAL A 21 25.35 19.49 15.66
C VAL A 21 23.82 19.32 15.74
N VAL A 22 23.09 20.30 16.26
CA VAL A 22 21.61 20.23 16.33
C VAL A 22 20.97 20.38 14.95
N ALA A 23 21.54 21.18 14.06
CA ALA A 23 21.04 21.35 12.70
C ALA A 23 21.24 20.08 11.83
N ALA A 24 22.33 19.33 12.05
CA ALA A 24 22.62 18.12 11.28
C ALA A 24 21.72 16.93 11.70
N THR A 25 21.24 16.87 12.94
CA THR A 25 20.36 15.80 13.43
C THR A 25 18.90 15.97 13.02
N LEU A 26 18.43 17.16 12.63
CA LEU A 26 17.06 17.37 12.17
C LEU A 26 16.83 16.92 10.72
N LEU A 27 17.86 16.71 9.91
CA LEU A 27 17.70 16.26 8.51
C LEU A 27 17.59 14.73 8.36
N ALA A 28 17.75 13.97 9.42
CA ALA A 28 17.67 12.51 9.40
C ALA A 28 16.35 11.97 9.98
N LEU A 29 15.25 12.74 9.88
CA LEU A 29 13.92 12.19 10.15
C LEU A 29 13.63 11.15 9.09
N PRO A 30 13.42 9.87 9.45
CA PRO A 30 12.96 8.88 8.47
C PRO A 30 11.64 9.40 7.91
N LEU A 31 11.58 9.52 6.59
CA LEU A 31 10.31 9.69 5.90
C LEU A 31 9.34 8.64 6.47
N PRO A 32 8.10 9.00 6.83
CA PRO A 32 7.13 8.03 7.28
C PRO A 32 7.05 6.95 6.20
N GLY A 33 7.63 5.80 6.49
CA GLY A 33 7.49 4.63 5.67
C GLY A 33 5.99 4.42 5.52
N ARG A 34 5.50 4.46 4.30
CA ARG A 34 4.12 4.14 4.00
C ARG A 34 3.96 2.70 4.48
N ALA A 35 3.35 2.53 5.65
CA ALA A 35 3.00 1.21 6.12
C ALA A 35 2.07 0.62 5.06
N GLU A 36 2.54 -0.39 4.34
CA GLU A 36 1.70 -1.17 3.45
C GLU A 36 0.53 -1.67 4.29
N PRO A 37 -0.72 -1.37 3.90
CA PRO A 37 -1.87 -1.92 4.61
C PRO A 37 -1.73 -3.44 4.61
N LEU A 38 -1.88 -4.09 5.76
CA LEU A 38 -1.88 -5.56 5.89
C LEU A 38 -2.93 -6.25 4.98
N GLY A 39 -3.74 -5.46 4.28
CA GLY A 39 -4.86 -5.86 3.47
C GLY A 39 -4.73 -5.73 1.94
N GLY A 40 -3.56 -5.43 1.38
CA GLY A 40 -3.39 -5.17 -0.08
C GLY A 40 -3.80 -3.76 -0.51
N ASP A 41 -3.41 -3.37 -1.73
CA ASP A 41 -3.73 -2.07 -2.34
C ASP A 41 -4.86 -2.20 -3.38
N PRO A 42 -6.05 -1.61 -3.13
CA PRO A 42 -7.16 -1.69 -4.09
C PRO A 42 -6.86 -1.05 -5.45
N ALA A 43 -5.96 -0.05 -5.53
CA ALA A 43 -5.62 0.59 -6.80
C ALA A 43 -4.76 -0.33 -7.67
N SER A 44 -3.79 -1.01 -7.06
CA SER A 44 -3.01 -2.07 -7.70
C SER A 44 -3.91 -3.23 -8.12
N GLY A 45 -4.82 -3.68 -7.24
CA GLY A 45 -5.79 -4.73 -7.53
C GLY A 45 -6.69 -4.38 -8.73
N ARG A 46 -7.20 -3.14 -8.82
CA ARG A 46 -7.94 -2.68 -9.99
C ARG A 46 -7.14 -2.79 -11.29
N SER A 47 -5.85 -2.50 -11.24
CA SER A 47 -4.98 -2.61 -12.41
C SER A 47 -4.81 -4.07 -12.82
N ILE A 48 -4.65 -4.97 -11.86
CA ILE A 48 -4.56 -6.43 -12.08
C ILE A 48 -5.88 -6.94 -12.67
N ALA A 49 -7.02 -6.62 -12.05
CA ALA A 49 -8.35 -6.97 -12.52
C ALA A 49 -8.58 -6.54 -13.97
N THR A 50 -8.23 -5.31 -14.31
CA THR A 50 -8.39 -4.77 -15.65
C THR A 50 -7.53 -5.53 -16.66
N ARG A 51 -6.32 -5.93 -16.28
CA ARG A 51 -5.39 -6.61 -17.17
C ARG A 51 -5.69 -8.10 -17.36
N LEU A 52 -6.04 -8.80 -16.27
CA LEU A 52 -6.13 -10.26 -16.26
C LEU A 52 -7.56 -10.79 -16.24
N CYS A 53 -8.52 -10.07 -15.68
CA CYS A 53 -9.86 -10.57 -15.41
C CYS A 53 -10.94 -9.98 -16.35
N SER A 54 -10.67 -8.81 -16.94
CA SER A 54 -11.66 -8.07 -17.73
C SER A 54 -12.07 -8.74 -19.04
N SER A 55 -11.31 -9.73 -19.50
CA SER A 55 -11.69 -10.51 -20.69
C SER A 55 -12.94 -11.38 -20.47
N CYS A 56 -13.23 -11.73 -19.21
CA CYS A 56 -14.36 -12.58 -18.83
C CYS A 56 -15.29 -11.90 -17.82
N HIS A 57 -14.73 -11.20 -16.83
CA HIS A 57 -15.50 -10.54 -15.77
C HIS A 57 -15.72 -9.06 -16.05
N ARG A 58 -16.87 -8.53 -15.63
CA ARG A 58 -17.02 -7.09 -15.47
C ARG A 58 -16.34 -6.66 -14.17
N VAL A 59 -15.18 -6.03 -14.31
CA VAL A 59 -14.31 -5.71 -13.17
C VAL A 59 -14.52 -4.31 -12.60
N LEU A 60 -15.17 -3.40 -13.34
CA LEU A 60 -15.45 -2.05 -12.88
C LEU A 60 -16.80 -1.97 -12.16
N PRO A 61 -16.97 -1.02 -11.20
CA PRO A 61 -18.26 -0.75 -10.56
C PRO A 61 -19.32 -0.45 -11.62
N MET A 62 -20.43 -1.16 -11.57
CA MET A 62 -21.51 -1.03 -12.53
C MET A 62 -22.87 -1.22 -11.87
N THR A 63 -23.94 -0.80 -12.56
CA THR A 63 -25.29 -1.25 -12.25
C THR A 63 -25.36 -2.76 -12.47
N LEU A 64 -25.88 -3.48 -11.49
CA LEU A 64 -25.99 -4.95 -11.57
C LEU A 64 -26.90 -5.35 -12.72
N SER A 65 -26.51 -6.42 -13.40
CA SER A 65 -27.37 -7.18 -14.30
C SER A 65 -27.57 -8.56 -13.69
N ASP A 66 -28.81 -9.00 -13.56
CA ASP A 66 -29.14 -10.32 -13.01
C ASP A 66 -28.67 -11.50 -13.85
N LYS A 67 -28.04 -11.23 -14.99
CA LYS A 67 -27.62 -12.22 -15.97
C LYS A 67 -26.11 -12.22 -16.24
N ASP A 68 -25.30 -11.86 -15.23
CA ASP A 68 -23.85 -11.84 -15.38
C ASP A 68 -23.27 -13.25 -15.25
N ASP A 69 -22.86 -13.80 -16.37
CA ASP A 69 -22.09 -15.06 -16.42
C ASP A 69 -20.84 -14.84 -17.30
N PRO A 70 -19.65 -14.85 -16.71
CA PRO A 70 -19.34 -15.00 -15.29
C PRO A 70 -19.73 -13.77 -14.44
N ALA A 71 -19.93 -14.00 -13.15
CA ALA A 71 -20.36 -12.97 -12.19
C ALA A 71 -19.45 -11.73 -12.21
N SER A 72 -20.05 -10.53 -12.15
CA SER A 72 -19.29 -9.29 -12.04
C SER A 72 -18.60 -9.16 -10.67
N PHE A 73 -17.50 -8.42 -10.60
CA PHE A 73 -16.81 -8.17 -9.32
C PHE A 73 -17.70 -7.45 -8.31
N GLN A 74 -18.60 -6.61 -8.80
CA GLN A 74 -19.60 -5.96 -7.94
C GLN A 74 -20.56 -6.99 -7.33
N SER A 75 -21.09 -7.92 -8.13
CA SER A 75 -22.00 -8.96 -7.61
C SER A 75 -21.28 -9.91 -6.65
N ILE A 76 -20.03 -10.27 -6.96
CA ILE A 76 -19.21 -11.08 -6.06
C ILE A 76 -18.99 -10.33 -4.72
N ALA A 77 -18.61 -9.06 -4.76
CA ALA A 77 -18.36 -8.27 -3.56
C ALA A 77 -19.59 -8.17 -2.66
N ASP A 78 -20.77 -8.05 -3.23
CA ASP A 78 -22.03 -7.86 -2.50
C ASP A 78 -22.59 -9.14 -1.85
N LEU A 79 -22.07 -10.32 -2.20
CA LEU A 79 -22.48 -11.56 -1.56
C LEU A 79 -22.12 -11.55 -0.06
N PRO A 80 -23.05 -11.97 0.83
CA PRO A 80 -22.77 -12.05 2.27
C PRO A 80 -21.59 -12.98 2.62
N SER A 81 -21.37 -14.01 1.81
CA SER A 81 -20.31 -15.00 1.98
C SER A 81 -18.93 -14.53 1.48
N THR A 82 -18.87 -13.38 0.77
CA THR A 82 -17.60 -12.87 0.26
C THR A 82 -16.77 -12.26 1.37
N THR A 83 -15.65 -12.90 1.63
CA THR A 83 -14.61 -12.52 2.59
C THR A 83 -13.25 -12.58 1.93
N GLY A 84 -12.23 -11.96 2.55
CA GLY A 84 -10.85 -12.08 2.06
C GLY A 84 -10.39 -13.54 1.97
N THR A 85 -10.76 -14.36 2.94
CA THR A 85 -10.41 -15.80 2.95
C THR A 85 -11.10 -16.56 1.83
N SER A 86 -12.40 -16.34 1.62
CA SER A 86 -13.12 -17.02 0.52
C SER A 86 -12.58 -16.61 -0.84
N LEU A 87 -12.30 -15.33 -1.05
CA LEU A 87 -11.70 -14.86 -2.30
C LEU A 87 -10.30 -15.47 -2.53
N ASN A 88 -9.48 -15.55 -1.47
CA ASN A 88 -8.17 -16.18 -1.59
C ASN A 88 -8.27 -17.64 -2.05
N VAL A 89 -9.23 -18.40 -1.53
CA VAL A 89 -9.47 -19.78 -1.98
C VAL A 89 -9.90 -19.81 -3.44
N PHE A 90 -10.86 -18.96 -3.85
CA PHE A 90 -11.36 -18.93 -5.22
C PHE A 90 -10.28 -18.50 -6.23
N LEU A 91 -9.42 -17.55 -5.90
CA LEU A 91 -8.35 -17.09 -6.79
C LEU A 91 -7.24 -18.14 -7.00
N HIS A 92 -7.09 -19.09 -6.07
CA HIS A 92 -6.07 -20.14 -6.13
C HIS A 92 -6.66 -21.54 -6.40
N SER A 93 -7.92 -21.62 -6.79
CA SER A 93 -8.58 -22.87 -7.11
C SER A 93 -9.29 -22.80 -8.46
N ASN A 94 -9.22 -23.88 -9.22
CA ASN A 94 -10.00 -23.98 -10.44
C ASN A 94 -11.49 -24.05 -10.07
N HIS A 95 -12.26 -23.09 -10.53
CA HIS A 95 -13.71 -23.08 -10.40
C HIS A 95 -14.37 -22.75 -11.73
N ASN A 96 -15.37 -23.52 -12.09
CA ASN A 96 -16.02 -23.44 -13.41
C ASN A 96 -14.95 -23.45 -14.52
N ASN A 97 -15.01 -22.54 -15.46
CA ASN A 97 -14.06 -22.40 -16.58
C ASN A 97 -13.00 -21.31 -16.34
N MET A 98 -12.81 -20.87 -15.09
CA MET A 98 -11.80 -19.87 -14.77
C MET A 98 -10.40 -20.48 -14.90
N PRO A 99 -9.50 -19.88 -15.69
CA PRO A 99 -8.12 -20.35 -15.77
C PRO A 99 -7.39 -20.15 -14.43
N ASP A 100 -6.44 -21.03 -14.14
CA ASP A 100 -5.54 -20.85 -13.01
C ASP A 100 -4.59 -19.66 -13.29
N LEU A 101 -4.87 -18.55 -12.67
CA LEU A 101 -4.04 -17.36 -12.76
C LEU A 101 -2.95 -17.46 -11.70
N MET A 102 -1.72 -17.64 -12.12
CA MET A 102 -0.54 -17.72 -11.25
C MET A 102 -0.24 -16.36 -10.59
N LEU A 103 -1.15 -15.87 -9.73
CA LEU A 103 -0.98 -14.64 -8.98
C LEU A 103 0.06 -14.83 -7.86
N SER A 104 0.98 -13.89 -7.72
CA SER A 104 1.82 -13.82 -6.53
C SER A 104 0.98 -13.51 -5.29
N GLY A 105 1.52 -13.80 -4.11
CA GLY A 105 0.81 -13.51 -2.86
C GLY A 105 0.50 -12.01 -2.67
N THR A 106 1.28 -11.11 -3.25
CA THR A 106 1.00 -9.66 -3.22
C THR A 106 -0.14 -9.32 -4.18
N GLU A 107 -0.08 -9.80 -5.41
CA GLU A 107 -1.15 -9.60 -6.40
C GLU A 107 -2.50 -10.14 -5.92
N SER A 108 -2.51 -11.31 -5.27
CA SER A 108 -3.73 -11.87 -4.68
C SER A 108 -4.31 -10.98 -3.59
N ARG A 109 -3.46 -10.43 -2.70
CA ARG A 109 -3.94 -9.50 -1.66
C ARG A 109 -4.50 -8.21 -2.25
N ASP A 110 -3.84 -7.67 -3.26
CA ASP A 110 -4.27 -6.43 -3.93
C ASP A 110 -5.60 -6.66 -4.65
N GLU A 111 -5.74 -7.78 -5.36
CA GLU A 111 -6.99 -8.18 -6.03
C GLU A 111 -8.15 -8.35 -5.05
N ILE A 112 -7.91 -9.04 -3.94
CA ILE A 112 -8.88 -9.21 -2.85
C ILE A 112 -9.29 -7.86 -2.28
N ALA A 113 -8.32 -6.97 -2.02
CA ALA A 113 -8.59 -5.63 -1.52
C ALA A 113 -9.47 -4.83 -2.49
N TYR A 114 -9.20 -4.95 -3.79
CA TYR A 114 -10.01 -4.30 -4.82
C TYR A 114 -11.44 -4.84 -4.82
N ILE A 115 -11.64 -6.15 -4.91
CA ILE A 115 -12.98 -6.76 -4.91
C ILE A 115 -13.77 -6.32 -3.67
N LEU A 116 -13.17 -6.43 -2.48
CA LEU A 116 -13.83 -6.04 -1.23
C LEU A 116 -14.15 -4.54 -1.17
N SER A 117 -13.37 -3.69 -1.83
CA SER A 117 -13.63 -2.25 -1.92
C SER A 117 -14.89 -1.90 -2.70
N LEU A 118 -15.36 -2.80 -3.55
CA LEU A 118 -16.59 -2.65 -4.33
C LEU A 118 -17.87 -2.93 -3.52
N LYS A 119 -17.74 -3.53 -2.32
CA LYS A 119 -18.90 -3.92 -1.50
C LYS A 119 -19.75 -2.72 -1.14
N ARG A 120 -21.03 -2.78 -1.51
CA ARG A 120 -22.02 -1.76 -1.11
C ARG A 120 -22.41 -1.94 0.35
N LYS A 121 -22.58 -0.83 1.04
CA LYS A 121 -23.05 -0.79 2.45
C LYS A 121 -24.57 -0.84 2.50
#